data_bdfca5849385fb6bf13e095a34d451d9
#
_entry.id   bdfca5849385fb6bf13e095a34d451d9
#
_cell.length_a   1.000
_cell.length_b   1.000
_cell.length_c   1.000
_cell.angle_alpha   90.00
_cell.angle_beta   90.00
_cell.angle_gamma   90.00
#
_symmetry.space_group_name_H-M   'P 1'
#
loop_
_entity.id
_entity.type
_entity.pdbx_description
1 polymer ?
#
loop_
_entity_poly.entity_id
_entity_poly.type
_entity_poly.pdbx_seq_one_letter_code
_entity_poly.pdbx_strand_id
1 'polypeptide(L)'
;MKNEMKNENRDNVAAIGIGAMIVFIALILVAAVASAVIIQTAEKLQQNAQEAGEGTKDAISSKVMIVNAVRGGANDVDVTVELAPGSDDVTAASIQWVAVCASGTDQDTFNGNLNNLDGGGAAGSMLSDEVYVATLDLGTCSGEETTLYIQSASAGMTYEVLNLPASAGELVI
;
A
#
# COMPACT_ATOMS: atom_id res chain seq x y z
N MET A 1 -60.23 -17.40 58.20
CA MET A 1 -60.34 -17.55 56.71
C MET A 1 -60.10 -16.27 55.94
N LYS A 2 -60.67 -15.08 56.28
CA LYS A 2 -60.50 -13.87 55.49
C LYS A 2 -59.10 -13.22 55.53
N ASN A 3 -58.31 -13.46 56.59
CA ASN A 3 -56.96 -12.97 56.74
C ASN A 3 -55.91 -13.85 56.05
N GLU A 4 -56.13 -15.14 55.92
CA GLU A 4 -55.23 -16.07 55.22
C GLU A 4 -55.26 -15.85 53.72
N MET A 5 -56.43 -15.67 53.09
CA MET A 5 -56.55 -15.35 51.64
C MET A 5 -55.91 -14.01 51.29
N LYS A 6 -55.85 -13.05 52.18
CA LYS A 6 -55.22 -11.75 51.96
C LYS A 6 -53.68 -11.84 52.00
N ASN A 7 -53.13 -12.75 52.77
CA ASN A 7 -51.67 -13.02 52.83
C ASN A 7 -51.21 -13.79 51.57
N GLU A 8 -51.91 -14.83 51.14
CA GLU A 8 -51.57 -15.58 49.94
C GLU A 8 -51.56 -14.69 48.68
N ASN A 9 -52.52 -13.77 48.55
CA ASN A 9 -52.49 -12.81 47.43
C ASN A 9 -51.29 -11.85 47.47
N ARG A 10 -50.84 -11.44 48.66
CA ARG A 10 -49.65 -10.58 48.80
C ARG A 10 -48.37 -11.32 48.48
N ASP A 11 -48.27 -12.59 48.91
CA ASP A 11 -47.12 -13.43 48.63
C ASP A 11 -47.01 -13.76 47.14
N ASN A 12 -48.09 -14.00 46.47
CA ASN A 12 -48.14 -14.19 45.00
C ASN A 12 -47.72 -12.93 44.23
N VAL A 13 -48.18 -11.75 44.65
CA VAL A 13 -47.80 -10.48 44.02
C VAL A 13 -46.31 -10.19 44.26
N ALA A 14 -45.81 -10.48 45.48
CA ALA A 14 -44.39 -10.35 45.79
C ALA A 14 -43.51 -11.32 44.96
N ALA A 15 -43.93 -12.57 44.81
CA ALA A 15 -43.24 -13.55 43.97
C ALA A 15 -43.17 -13.15 42.48
N ILE A 16 -44.27 -12.61 41.96
CA ILE A 16 -44.33 -12.09 40.59
C ILE A 16 -43.36 -10.90 40.45
N GLY A 17 -43.32 -10.01 41.44
CA GLY A 17 -42.42 -8.85 41.44
C GLY A 17 -40.93 -9.25 41.44
N ILE A 18 -40.56 -10.24 42.27
CA ILE A 18 -39.18 -10.77 42.33
C ILE A 18 -38.85 -11.45 40.99
N GLY A 19 -39.74 -12.24 40.43
CA GLY A 19 -39.51 -12.86 39.11
C GLY A 19 -39.28 -11.86 38.00
N ALA A 20 -40.09 -10.78 37.97
CA ALA A 20 -39.92 -9.71 37.01
C ALA A 20 -38.58 -8.99 37.17
N MET A 21 -38.13 -8.77 38.41
CA MET A 21 -36.78 -8.15 38.67
C MET A 21 -35.64 -9.05 38.19
N ILE A 22 -35.73 -10.35 38.39
CA ILE A 22 -34.71 -11.31 37.94
C ILE A 22 -34.62 -11.28 36.38
N VAL A 23 -35.76 -11.34 35.71
CA VAL A 23 -35.80 -11.27 34.23
C VAL A 23 -35.24 -9.94 33.73
N PHE A 24 -35.58 -8.83 34.38
CA PHE A 24 -35.08 -7.50 34.01
C PHE A 24 -33.54 -7.39 34.15
N ILE A 25 -32.97 -7.89 35.27
CA ILE A 25 -31.52 -7.95 35.48
C ILE A 25 -30.86 -8.84 34.45
N ALA A 26 -31.45 -10.00 34.15
CA ALA A 26 -30.91 -10.91 33.13
C ALA A 26 -30.88 -10.26 31.74
N LEU A 27 -31.94 -9.52 31.36
CA LEU A 27 -31.98 -8.77 30.09
C LEU A 27 -30.93 -7.68 30.02
N ILE A 28 -30.70 -6.93 31.11
CA ILE A 28 -29.65 -5.91 31.19
C ILE A 28 -28.28 -6.55 31.01
N LEU A 29 -28.00 -7.68 31.69
CA LEU A 29 -26.71 -8.38 31.57
C LEU A 29 -26.46 -8.88 30.14
N VAL A 30 -27.47 -9.49 29.51
CA VAL A 30 -27.36 -9.94 28.11
C VAL A 30 -27.13 -8.76 27.17
N ALA A 31 -27.89 -7.66 27.36
CA ALA A 31 -27.72 -6.46 26.55
C ALA A 31 -26.33 -5.84 26.72
N ALA A 32 -25.78 -5.82 27.94
CA ALA A 32 -24.45 -5.30 28.21
C ALA A 32 -23.36 -6.13 27.53
N VAL A 33 -23.45 -7.47 27.59
CA VAL A 33 -22.49 -8.37 26.93
C VAL A 33 -22.61 -8.23 25.41
N ALA A 34 -23.83 -8.21 24.85
CA ALA A 34 -24.05 -8.03 23.43
C ALA A 34 -23.47 -6.69 22.93
N SER A 35 -23.69 -5.61 23.68
CA SER A 35 -23.13 -4.29 23.34
C SER A 35 -21.60 -4.31 23.36
N ALA A 36 -20.98 -4.94 24.34
CA ALA A 36 -19.51 -5.05 24.41
C ALA A 36 -18.92 -5.79 23.20
N VAL A 37 -19.55 -6.89 22.78
CA VAL A 37 -19.11 -7.64 21.59
C VAL A 37 -19.27 -6.83 20.32
N ILE A 38 -20.40 -6.10 20.18
CA ILE A 38 -20.63 -5.25 19.00
C ILE A 38 -19.58 -4.14 18.92
N ILE A 39 -19.25 -3.48 20.04
CA ILE A 39 -18.23 -2.43 20.08
C ILE A 39 -16.87 -3.01 19.69
N GLN A 40 -16.44 -4.13 20.28
CA GLN A 40 -15.18 -4.77 19.94
C GLN A 40 -15.09 -5.20 18.49
N THR A 41 -16.17 -5.73 17.91
CA THR A 41 -16.18 -6.10 16.50
C THR A 41 -16.14 -4.87 15.59
N ALA A 42 -16.83 -3.79 15.98
CA ALA A 42 -16.81 -2.53 15.24
C ALA A 42 -15.42 -1.89 15.23
N GLU A 43 -14.74 -1.86 16.38
CA GLU A 43 -13.36 -1.37 16.49
C GLU A 43 -12.41 -2.19 15.60
N LYS A 44 -12.51 -3.50 15.63
CA LYS A 44 -11.69 -4.39 14.80
C LYS A 44 -11.92 -4.19 13.31
N LEU A 45 -13.18 -4.02 12.91
CA LEU A 45 -13.52 -3.71 11.52
C LEU A 45 -12.99 -2.35 11.08
N GLN A 46 -13.06 -1.36 11.96
CA GLN A 46 -12.52 -0.02 11.69
C GLN A 46 -11.00 -0.06 11.53
N GLN A 47 -10.27 -0.76 12.41
CA GLN A 47 -8.82 -0.92 12.29
C GLN A 47 -8.44 -1.62 10.98
N ASN A 48 -9.07 -2.73 10.62
CA ASN A 48 -8.81 -3.42 9.38
C ASN A 48 -9.12 -2.55 8.14
N ALA A 49 -10.17 -1.72 8.20
CA ALA A 49 -10.51 -0.81 7.13
C ALA A 49 -9.47 0.32 6.98
N GLN A 50 -8.94 0.81 8.08
CA GLN A 50 -7.85 1.80 8.08
C GLN A 50 -6.57 1.21 7.50
N GLU A 51 -6.13 0.04 7.98
CA GLU A 51 -4.95 -0.66 7.45
C GLU A 51 -5.08 -0.95 5.95
N ALA A 52 -6.24 -1.41 5.50
CA ALA A 52 -6.48 -1.65 4.08
C ALA A 52 -6.49 -0.34 3.26
N GLY A 53 -7.00 0.75 3.84
CA GLY A 53 -7.00 2.08 3.23
C GLY A 53 -5.60 2.65 3.10
N GLU A 54 -4.80 2.57 4.15
CA GLU A 54 -3.40 2.99 4.16
C GLU A 54 -2.57 2.18 3.17
N GLY A 55 -2.65 0.86 3.20
CA GLY A 55 -1.94 0.00 2.25
C GLY A 55 -2.33 0.25 0.79
N THR A 56 -3.59 0.59 0.52
CA THR A 56 -4.02 0.96 -0.83
C THR A 56 -3.47 2.32 -1.23
N LYS A 57 -3.47 3.29 -0.31
CA LYS A 57 -2.88 4.61 -0.53
C LYS A 57 -1.38 4.46 -0.85
N ASP A 58 -0.64 3.72 -0.05
CA ASP A 58 0.80 3.51 -0.26
C ASP A 58 1.09 2.81 -1.59
N ALA A 59 0.30 1.82 -1.97
CA ALA A 59 0.43 1.12 -3.24
C ALA A 59 0.19 2.02 -4.46
N ILE A 60 -0.63 3.05 -4.33
CA ILE A 60 -0.91 4.00 -5.42
C ILE A 60 0.10 5.16 -5.40
N SER A 61 0.41 5.69 -4.22
CA SER A 61 1.23 6.89 -4.08
C SER A 61 2.72 6.62 -4.29
N SER A 62 3.25 5.48 -3.88
CA SER A 62 4.69 5.15 -4.04
C SER A 62 5.05 4.65 -5.45
N LYS A 63 4.20 4.89 -6.44
CA LYS A 63 4.45 4.48 -7.82
C LYS A 63 5.50 5.36 -8.48
N VAL A 64 6.55 4.74 -9.03
CA VAL A 64 7.55 5.41 -9.83
C VAL A 64 7.01 5.59 -11.26
N MET A 65 6.99 6.81 -11.75
CA MET A 65 6.58 7.16 -13.11
C MET A 65 7.81 7.40 -13.99
N ILE A 66 7.79 6.85 -15.19
CA ILE A 66 8.80 7.10 -16.22
C ILE A 66 8.37 8.36 -16.98
N VAL A 67 9.20 9.39 -16.96
CA VAL A 67 8.95 10.65 -17.69
C VAL A 67 9.58 10.60 -19.06
N ASN A 68 10.79 10.06 -19.14
CA ASN A 68 11.58 10.02 -20.35
C ASN A 68 12.63 8.90 -20.24
N ALA A 69 13.06 8.36 -21.38
CA ALA A 69 14.21 7.47 -21.44
C ALA A 69 15.07 7.83 -22.67
N VAL A 70 16.35 8.00 -22.45
CA VAL A 70 17.34 8.39 -23.45
C VAL A 70 18.48 7.38 -23.44
N ARG A 71 18.95 7.00 -24.61
CA ARG A 71 20.11 6.14 -24.72
C ARG A 71 21.38 6.88 -24.29
N GLY A 72 22.03 6.48 -23.20
CA GLY A 72 23.25 7.06 -22.69
C GLY A 72 24.49 6.57 -23.44
N GLY A 73 24.81 5.31 -23.31
CA GLY A 73 25.98 4.66 -23.93
C GLY A 73 25.64 3.46 -24.79
N ALA A 74 26.60 2.59 -25.01
CA ALA A 74 26.42 1.37 -25.79
C ALA A 74 25.43 0.40 -25.12
N ASN A 75 25.47 0.34 -23.78
CA ASN A 75 24.64 -0.55 -22.98
C ASN A 75 23.76 0.20 -21.96
N ASP A 76 23.94 1.52 -21.85
CA ASP A 76 23.28 2.32 -20.81
C ASP A 76 22.07 3.03 -21.34
N VAL A 77 21.02 3.07 -20.53
CA VAL A 77 19.85 3.91 -20.75
C VAL A 77 19.64 4.78 -19.51
N ASP A 78 19.57 6.07 -19.75
CA ASP A 78 19.23 7.07 -18.73
C ASP A 78 17.72 7.25 -18.71
N VAL A 79 17.08 6.76 -17.67
CA VAL A 79 15.64 6.87 -17.46
C VAL A 79 15.35 7.98 -16.49
N THR A 80 14.63 8.98 -16.94
CA THR A 80 14.13 10.06 -16.08
C THR A 80 12.89 9.58 -15.38
N VAL A 81 12.92 9.58 -14.07
CA VAL A 81 11.86 9.05 -13.20
C VAL A 81 11.43 10.09 -12.19
N GLU A 82 10.16 10.07 -11.86
CA GLU A 82 9.62 10.84 -10.76
C GLU A 82 8.68 9.97 -9.92
N LEU A 83 8.52 10.33 -8.66
CA LEU A 83 7.58 9.67 -7.77
C LEU A 83 6.19 10.29 -7.93
N ALA A 84 5.13 9.48 -7.85
CA ALA A 84 3.78 9.99 -7.96
C ALA A 84 3.49 11.07 -6.91
N PRO A 85 2.80 12.17 -7.25
CA PRO A 85 2.54 13.27 -6.33
C PRO A 85 1.82 12.82 -5.05
N GLY A 86 2.34 13.25 -3.90
CA GLY A 86 1.79 12.87 -2.59
C GLY A 86 2.23 11.52 -2.07
N SER A 87 3.27 10.93 -2.69
CA SER A 87 3.94 9.74 -2.16
C SER A 87 4.80 10.05 -0.95
N ASP A 88 5.01 9.04 -0.12
CA ASP A 88 6.09 9.06 0.85
C ASP A 88 7.44 8.81 0.17
N ASP A 89 8.53 9.24 0.78
CA ASP A 89 9.87 9.07 0.25
C ASP A 89 10.23 7.59 0.11
N VAL A 90 10.83 7.23 -1.02
CA VAL A 90 11.20 5.85 -1.32
C VAL A 90 12.72 5.73 -1.44
N THR A 91 13.32 4.77 -0.72
CA THR A 91 14.75 4.52 -0.83
C THR A 91 15.11 3.90 -2.18
N ALA A 92 16.17 4.36 -2.81
CA ALA A 92 16.67 3.84 -4.10
C ALA A 92 16.92 2.32 -4.09
N ALA A 93 17.34 1.78 -2.96
CA ALA A 93 17.59 0.35 -2.78
C ALA A 93 16.29 -0.51 -2.79
N SER A 94 15.13 0.10 -2.51
CA SER A 94 13.83 -0.59 -2.53
C SER A 94 13.15 -0.54 -3.89
N ILE A 95 13.69 0.20 -4.84
CA ILE A 95 13.20 0.28 -6.21
C ILE A 95 13.98 -0.71 -7.05
N GLN A 96 13.29 -1.67 -7.62
CA GLN A 96 13.85 -2.68 -8.52
C GLN A 96 13.39 -2.42 -9.94
N TRP A 97 14.28 -2.68 -10.89
CA TRP A 97 13.93 -2.67 -12.31
C TRP A 97 14.32 -3.99 -12.97
N VAL A 98 13.54 -4.36 -13.95
CA VAL A 98 13.76 -5.55 -14.77
C VAL A 98 13.52 -5.17 -16.22
N ALA A 99 14.51 -5.38 -17.06
CA ALA A 99 14.42 -5.23 -18.50
C ALA A 99 14.30 -6.60 -19.15
N VAL A 100 13.29 -6.81 -19.96
CA VAL A 100 13.00 -8.08 -20.63
C VAL A 100 13.09 -7.90 -22.14
N CYS A 101 13.93 -8.67 -22.77
CA CYS A 101 14.12 -8.69 -24.23
C CYS A 101 14.11 -10.11 -24.78
N ALA A 102 14.21 -10.30 -26.09
CA ALA A 102 14.21 -11.61 -26.71
C ALA A 102 15.44 -12.44 -26.34
N SER A 103 16.59 -11.79 -26.08
CA SER A 103 17.85 -12.43 -25.72
C SER A 103 17.95 -12.79 -24.24
N GLY A 104 17.14 -12.20 -23.35
CA GLY A 104 17.21 -12.48 -21.91
C GLY A 104 16.57 -11.40 -21.05
N THR A 105 17.07 -11.28 -19.83
CA THR A 105 16.62 -10.29 -18.86
C THR A 105 17.80 -9.66 -18.14
N ASP A 106 17.77 -8.35 -17.97
CA ASP A 106 18.67 -7.62 -17.09
C ASP A 106 17.87 -7.05 -15.92
N GLN A 107 18.45 -7.05 -14.72
CA GLN A 107 17.76 -6.56 -13.53
C GLN A 107 18.76 -6.00 -12.51
N ASP A 108 18.35 -4.96 -11.82
CA ASP A 108 19.10 -4.39 -10.68
C ASP A 108 18.15 -3.51 -9.84
N THR A 109 18.73 -2.82 -8.87
CA THR A 109 18.08 -1.79 -8.07
C THR A 109 18.59 -0.40 -8.49
N PHE A 110 17.86 0.65 -8.08
CA PHE A 110 18.34 2.02 -8.31
C PHE A 110 19.49 2.43 -7.38
N ASN A 111 19.91 1.54 -6.47
CA ASN A 111 20.95 1.82 -5.49
C ASN A 111 22.29 2.16 -6.18
N GLY A 112 22.76 3.38 -6.00
CA GLY A 112 24.00 3.88 -6.61
C GLY A 112 23.89 4.35 -8.06
N ASN A 113 22.78 4.08 -8.74
CA ASN A 113 22.53 4.46 -10.13
C ASN A 113 21.51 5.58 -10.28
N LEU A 114 20.94 6.05 -9.18
CA LEU A 114 19.98 7.16 -9.14
C LEU A 114 20.71 8.47 -8.89
N ASN A 115 20.54 9.44 -9.77
CA ASN A 115 21.17 10.75 -9.69
C ASN A 115 20.12 11.86 -9.70
N ASN A 116 20.39 12.95 -9.00
CA ASN A 116 19.58 14.16 -9.11
C ASN A 116 19.74 14.77 -10.49
N LEU A 117 18.66 15.27 -11.08
CA LEU A 117 18.66 15.90 -12.39
C LEU A 117 19.61 17.13 -12.45
N ASP A 118 19.81 17.82 -11.33
CA ASP A 118 20.68 19.00 -11.19
C ASP A 118 22.18 18.67 -11.16
N GLY A 119 22.58 17.41 -11.34
CA GLY A 119 23.98 16.97 -11.28
C GLY A 119 24.54 16.89 -9.86
N GLY A 120 23.69 16.89 -8.84
CA GLY A 120 24.04 16.87 -7.42
C GLY A 120 24.63 15.55 -6.89
N GLY A 121 24.84 14.55 -7.75
CA GLY A 121 25.40 13.25 -7.36
C GLY A 121 24.31 12.21 -7.05
N ALA A 122 24.78 11.02 -6.59
CA ALA A 122 23.90 9.88 -6.33
C ALA A 122 22.88 10.19 -5.23
N ALA A 123 21.61 9.93 -5.52
CA ALA A 123 20.52 10.04 -4.57
C ALA A 123 20.30 8.70 -3.86
N GLY A 124 20.24 8.73 -2.53
CA GLY A 124 19.95 7.55 -1.72
C GLY A 124 18.45 7.24 -1.61
N SER A 125 17.61 8.24 -1.88
CA SER A 125 16.12 8.14 -1.87
C SER A 125 15.53 9.07 -2.90
N MET A 126 14.34 8.72 -3.38
CA MET A 126 13.48 9.59 -4.18
C MET A 126 12.51 10.32 -3.27
N LEU A 127 12.46 11.63 -3.40
CA LEU A 127 11.50 12.50 -2.73
C LEU A 127 10.32 12.76 -3.68
N SER A 128 9.14 12.98 -3.12
CA SER A 128 8.01 13.44 -3.90
C SER A 128 8.30 14.83 -4.49
N ASP A 129 7.78 15.12 -5.66
CA ASP A 129 7.95 16.40 -6.39
C ASP A 129 9.38 16.68 -6.91
N GLU A 130 10.28 15.69 -6.87
CA GLU A 130 11.60 15.80 -7.49
C GLU A 130 11.79 14.79 -8.63
N VAL A 131 12.55 15.20 -9.63
CA VAL A 131 12.86 14.39 -10.81
C VAL A 131 14.28 13.86 -10.70
N TYR A 132 14.44 12.58 -11.00
CA TYR A 132 15.71 11.88 -10.92
C TYR A 132 16.07 11.23 -12.25
N VAL A 133 17.33 10.97 -12.46
CA VAL A 133 17.85 10.17 -13.57
C VAL A 133 18.43 8.89 -13.04
N ALA A 134 17.88 7.75 -13.47
CA ALA A 134 18.42 6.44 -13.18
C ALA A 134 19.17 5.92 -14.41
N THR A 135 20.47 5.64 -14.27
CA THR A 135 21.27 5.01 -15.31
C THR A 135 21.17 3.50 -15.18
N LEU A 136 20.57 2.85 -16.19
CA LEU A 136 20.35 1.41 -16.23
C LEU A 136 21.34 0.77 -17.20
N ASP A 137 22.11 -0.23 -16.72
CA ASP A 137 23.00 -1.03 -17.58
C ASP A 137 22.21 -2.23 -18.13
N LEU A 138 21.94 -2.18 -19.42
CA LEU A 138 21.17 -3.18 -20.18
C LEU A 138 22.12 -4.09 -20.99
N GLY A 139 23.11 -4.68 -20.34
CA GLY A 139 24.14 -5.46 -20.98
C GLY A 139 23.65 -6.51 -21.96
N THR A 140 22.61 -7.30 -21.60
CA THR A 140 22.03 -8.35 -22.43
C THR A 140 21.03 -7.79 -23.45
N CYS A 141 20.28 -6.78 -23.04
CA CYS A 141 19.13 -6.23 -23.80
C CYS A 141 19.47 -4.97 -24.60
N SER A 142 20.70 -4.55 -24.69
CA SER A 142 21.13 -3.24 -25.21
C SER A 142 20.88 -2.97 -26.71
N GLY A 143 20.51 -3.96 -27.48
CA GLY A 143 20.35 -3.83 -28.95
C GLY A 143 18.99 -4.24 -29.48
N GLU A 144 18.00 -4.47 -28.62
CA GLU A 144 16.71 -5.01 -28.97
C GLU A 144 15.57 -4.17 -28.37
N GLU A 145 14.37 -4.35 -28.91
CA GLU A 145 13.16 -3.86 -28.26
C GLU A 145 13.02 -4.51 -26.90
N THR A 146 12.96 -3.70 -25.86
CA THR A 146 13.03 -4.17 -24.47
C THR A 146 11.88 -3.60 -23.66
N THR A 147 11.18 -4.43 -22.92
CA THR A 147 10.17 -3.95 -21.98
C THR A 147 10.82 -3.75 -20.60
N LEU A 148 10.84 -2.51 -20.15
CA LEU A 148 11.33 -2.12 -18.83
C LEU A 148 10.19 -2.13 -17.83
N TYR A 149 10.38 -2.85 -16.74
CA TYR A 149 9.49 -2.86 -15.58
C TYR A 149 10.20 -2.20 -14.40
N ILE A 150 9.55 -1.27 -13.74
CA ILE A 150 10.04 -0.64 -12.51
C ILE A 150 9.02 -0.89 -11.42
N GLN A 151 9.49 -1.39 -10.28
CA GLN A 151 8.67 -1.70 -9.11
C GLN A 151 9.31 -1.14 -7.85
N SER A 152 8.55 -0.41 -7.06
CA SER A 152 8.89 -0.06 -5.68
C SER A 152 8.35 -1.13 -4.72
N ALA A 153 9.03 -1.38 -3.59
CA ALA A 153 8.66 -2.45 -2.65
C ALA A 153 7.23 -2.38 -2.12
N SER A 154 6.64 -1.19 -2.04
CA SER A 154 5.28 -0.96 -1.50
C SER A 154 4.26 -0.60 -2.56
N ALA A 155 4.66 -0.44 -3.84
CA ALA A 155 3.86 0.18 -4.87
C ALA A 155 3.54 -0.73 -6.05
N GLY A 156 2.67 -0.20 -6.89
CA GLY A 156 2.39 -0.80 -8.18
C GLY A 156 3.60 -0.78 -9.12
N MET A 157 3.56 -1.64 -10.11
CA MET A 157 4.56 -1.73 -11.16
C MET A 157 4.25 -0.73 -12.27
N THR A 158 5.29 -0.09 -12.78
CA THR A 158 5.26 0.71 -14.02
C THR A 158 6.02 -0.04 -15.10
N TYR A 159 5.56 -0.01 -16.33
CA TYR A 159 6.28 -0.60 -17.45
C TYR A 159 6.26 0.34 -18.66
N GLU A 160 7.34 0.26 -19.45
CA GLU A 160 7.49 1.00 -20.71
C GLU A 160 8.24 0.14 -21.71
N VAL A 161 7.95 0.32 -23.01
CA VAL A 161 8.64 -0.38 -24.09
C VAL A 161 9.71 0.53 -24.66
N LEU A 162 10.97 0.11 -24.51
CA LEU A 162 12.14 0.84 -24.98
C LEU A 162 12.55 0.36 -26.37
N ASN A 163 12.74 1.28 -27.29
CA ASN A 163 13.30 1.01 -28.62
C ASN A 163 14.82 1.25 -28.60
N LEU A 164 15.58 0.24 -28.22
CA LEU A 164 17.03 0.35 -27.98
C LEU A 164 17.96 0.36 -29.23
N PRO A 165 17.54 0.08 -30.48
CA PRO A 165 18.37 0.35 -31.64
C PRO A 165 18.74 1.82 -31.86
N ALA A 166 18.16 2.71 -31.06
CA ALA A 166 18.44 4.14 -31.13
C ALA A 166 19.94 4.47 -30.87
N SER A 167 20.42 5.53 -31.48
CA SER A 167 21.79 6.04 -31.28
C SER A 167 21.91 6.70 -29.90
N ALA A 168 23.12 6.78 -29.38
CA ALA A 168 23.37 7.47 -28.12
C ALA A 168 22.86 8.93 -28.16
N GLY A 169 22.14 9.33 -27.12
CA GLY A 169 21.46 10.64 -27.04
C GLY A 169 20.07 10.69 -27.68
N GLU A 170 19.59 9.58 -28.23
CA GLU A 170 18.25 9.50 -28.84
C GLU A 170 17.21 9.01 -27.83
N LEU A 171 15.98 9.50 -28.00
CA LEU A 171 14.83 9.09 -27.20
C LEU A 171 14.47 7.63 -27.55
N VAL A 172 14.23 6.80 -26.56
CA VAL A 172 13.94 5.36 -26.72
C VAL A 172 12.51 4.95 -26.36
N ILE A 173 11.68 5.90 -25.92
CA ILE A 173 10.24 5.71 -25.65
C ILE A 173 9.41 6.52 -26.62
#